data_688002a095633efd912233a834fe99ca
#
_entry.id   688002a095633efd912233a834fe99ca
#
_cell.length_a   1.000
_cell.length_b   1.000
_cell.length_c   1.000
_cell.angle_alpha   90.00
_cell.angle_beta   90.00
_cell.angle_gamma   90.00
#
_symmetry.space_group_name_H-M   'P 1'
#
loop_
_entity.id
_entity.type
_entity.pdbx_description
1 polymer ?
#
loop_
_entity_poly.entity_id
_entity_poly.type
_entity_poly.pdbx_seq_one_letter_code
_entity_poly.pdbx_strand_id
1 'polypeptide(L)'
;MTLVDTSAWIHSLRPDGDAGVASRVRALLESGDAAWCALVQLELWNGARGNREKRVLREMAANLPDLAIDDAVWEVAFDLARKARDQGHTVPSTDLAIAACARRHTAALVHADSHLESILDL
;
A
#
# COMPACT_ATOMS: atom_id res chain seq x y z
N MET A 1 9.36 -9.87 0.08
CA MET A 1 9.10 -8.48 -0.30
C MET A 1 7.84 -8.00 0.40
N THR A 2 7.81 -6.73 0.76
CA THR A 2 6.72 -6.13 1.54
C THR A 2 6.11 -4.98 0.76
N LEU A 3 4.82 -5.08 0.46
CA LEU A 3 4.05 -3.98 -0.13
C LEU A 3 3.68 -3.00 0.99
N VAL A 4 4.12 -1.76 0.84
CA VAL A 4 3.82 -0.69 1.79
C VAL A 4 2.62 0.11 1.27
N ASP A 5 1.52 0.10 2.04
CA ASP A 5 0.31 0.82 1.67
C ASP A 5 0.49 2.34 1.78
N THR A 6 -0.34 3.07 1.05
CA THR A 6 -0.37 4.54 1.08
C THR A 6 -0.43 5.08 2.49
N SER A 7 -1.26 4.50 3.37
CA SER A 7 -1.41 4.94 4.76
C SER A 7 -0.10 4.91 5.53
N ALA A 8 0.72 3.89 5.31
CA ALA A 8 2.04 3.79 5.95
C ALA A 8 3.05 4.76 5.34
N TRP A 9 3.06 4.91 4.01
CA TRP A 9 3.94 5.89 3.35
C TRP A 9 3.69 7.32 3.83
N ILE A 10 2.42 7.70 4.02
CA ILE A 10 2.05 9.04 4.48
C ILE A 10 2.69 9.33 5.84
N HIS A 11 2.67 8.40 6.79
CA HIS A 11 3.33 8.58 8.09
C HIS A 11 4.85 8.77 7.93
N SER A 12 5.45 8.07 6.99
CA SER A 12 6.88 8.20 6.70
C SER A 12 7.23 9.53 6.04
N LEU A 13 6.35 10.07 5.19
CA LEU A 13 6.60 11.29 4.40
C LEU A 13 6.30 12.58 5.17
N ARG A 14 5.54 12.54 6.25
CA ARG A 14 5.06 13.72 6.98
C ARG A 14 5.76 13.87 8.32
N PRO A 15 6.12 15.11 8.72
CA PRO A 15 6.79 15.36 10.02
C PRO A 15 5.94 14.96 11.22
N ASP A 16 4.60 15.06 11.10
CA ASP A 16 3.63 14.73 12.13
C ASP A 16 3.13 13.29 12.07
N GLY A 17 3.76 12.46 11.22
CA GLY A 17 3.39 11.06 11.10
C GLY A 17 3.76 10.24 12.35
N ASP A 18 3.11 9.08 12.48
CA ASP A 18 3.40 8.15 13.57
C ASP A 18 4.85 7.66 13.48
N ALA A 19 5.61 7.85 14.56
CA ALA A 19 7.03 7.53 14.58
C ALA A 19 7.30 6.03 14.45
N GLY A 20 6.45 5.18 15.00
CA GLY A 20 6.58 3.73 14.90
C GLY A 20 6.38 3.24 13.48
N VAL A 21 5.33 3.73 12.80
CA VAL A 21 5.06 3.41 11.40
C VAL A 21 6.20 3.92 10.52
N ALA A 22 6.62 5.16 10.69
CA ALA A 22 7.72 5.75 9.92
C ALA A 22 9.02 4.96 10.08
N SER A 23 9.32 4.52 11.30
CA SER A 23 10.51 3.71 11.59
C SER A 23 10.46 2.36 10.89
N ARG A 24 9.29 1.72 10.87
CA ARG A 24 9.10 0.44 10.19
C ARG A 24 9.29 0.57 8.69
N VAL A 25 8.74 1.61 8.08
CA VAL A 25 8.90 1.89 6.65
C VAL A 25 10.38 2.13 6.32
N ARG A 26 11.06 2.91 7.15
CA ARG A 26 12.50 3.17 6.97
C ARG A 26 13.31 1.88 7.01
N ALA A 27 13.02 1.00 7.96
CA ALA A 27 13.73 -0.28 8.05
C ALA A 27 13.53 -1.14 6.80
N LEU A 28 12.32 -1.15 6.23
CA LEU A 28 12.03 -1.84 4.99
C LEU A 28 12.79 -1.26 3.79
N LEU A 29 12.90 0.07 3.72
CA LEU A 29 13.68 0.74 2.69
C LEU A 29 15.17 0.40 2.81
N GLU A 30 15.71 0.44 4.02
CA GLU A 30 17.13 0.17 4.27
C GLU A 30 17.50 -1.28 3.96
N SER A 31 16.59 -2.22 4.22
CA SER A 31 16.81 -3.63 3.94
C SER A 31 16.56 -4.02 2.47
N GLY A 32 16.03 -3.11 1.67
CA GLY A 32 15.66 -3.41 0.28
C GLY A 32 14.40 -4.25 0.14
N ASP A 33 13.58 -4.36 1.19
CA ASP A 33 12.37 -5.20 1.21
C ASP A 33 11.08 -4.44 0.86
N ALA A 34 11.13 -3.11 0.81
CA ALA A 34 9.97 -2.29 0.49
C ALA A 34 9.63 -2.34 -1.00
N ALA A 35 8.33 -2.43 -1.29
CA ALA A 35 7.79 -2.35 -2.64
C ALA A 35 6.51 -1.51 -2.64
N TRP A 36 6.05 -1.10 -3.80
CA TRP A 36 4.75 -0.47 -3.96
C TRP A 36 4.06 -0.97 -5.23
N CYS A 37 2.87 -0.47 -5.51
CA CYS A 37 2.14 -0.76 -6.74
C CYS A 37 1.56 0.53 -7.32
N ALA A 38 1.05 0.45 -8.54
CA ALA A 38 0.55 1.62 -9.26
C ALA A 38 -0.57 2.36 -8.51
N LEU A 39 -1.45 1.64 -7.80
CA LEU A 39 -2.51 2.28 -7.02
C LEU A 39 -1.96 3.09 -5.85
N VAL A 40 -0.96 2.57 -5.15
CA VAL A 40 -0.28 3.31 -4.08
C VAL A 40 0.40 4.55 -4.65
N GLN A 41 1.09 4.42 -5.78
CA GLN A 41 1.71 5.55 -6.47
C GLN A 41 0.69 6.62 -6.81
N LEU A 42 -0.45 6.22 -7.38
CA LEU A 42 -1.51 7.15 -7.77
C LEU A 42 -2.05 7.92 -6.54
N GLU A 43 -2.31 7.22 -5.45
CA GLU A 43 -2.80 7.85 -4.23
C GLU A 43 -1.78 8.83 -3.63
N LEU A 44 -0.50 8.46 -3.63
CA LEU A 44 0.57 9.34 -3.14
C LEU A 44 0.71 10.59 -4.02
N TRP A 45 0.68 10.45 -5.35
CA TRP A 45 0.71 11.59 -6.24
C TRP A 45 -0.51 12.49 -6.09
N ASN A 46 -1.68 11.88 -5.93
CA ASN A 46 -2.93 12.62 -5.76
C ASN A 46 -2.95 13.46 -4.47
N GLY A 47 -2.25 12.99 -3.43
CA GLY A 47 -2.16 13.69 -2.15
C GLY A 47 -0.84 14.44 -1.92
N ALA A 48 0.04 14.50 -2.90
CA ALA A 48 1.37 15.12 -2.73
C ALA A 48 1.28 16.61 -2.39
N ARG A 49 2.00 17.02 -1.36
CA ARG A 49 2.09 18.39 -0.91
C ARG A 49 3.47 18.97 -1.25
N GLY A 50 3.48 20.02 -2.07
CA GLY A 50 4.68 20.77 -2.37
C GLY A 50 5.77 20.00 -3.12
N ASN A 51 6.86 20.71 -3.38
CA ASN A 51 7.94 20.19 -4.24
C ASN A 51 8.80 19.13 -3.55
N ARG A 52 8.92 19.19 -2.22
CA ARG A 52 9.72 18.20 -1.47
C ARG A 52 9.11 16.82 -1.57
N GLU A 53 7.82 16.67 -1.32
CA GLU A 53 7.13 15.38 -1.42
C GLU A 53 7.18 14.84 -2.85
N LYS A 54 6.96 15.69 -3.84
CA LYS A 54 7.03 15.31 -5.26
C LYS A 54 8.42 14.80 -5.65
N ARG A 55 9.47 15.42 -5.12
CA ARG A 55 10.85 14.99 -5.36
C ARG A 55 11.09 13.60 -4.76
N VAL A 56 10.63 13.39 -3.53
CA VAL A 56 10.75 12.10 -2.86
C VAL A 56 10.01 11.02 -3.64
N LEU A 57 8.81 11.30 -4.13
CA LEU A 57 8.06 10.34 -4.95
C LEU A 57 8.80 9.97 -6.23
N ARG A 58 9.45 10.92 -6.88
CA ARG A 58 10.28 10.65 -8.08
C ARG A 58 11.48 9.76 -7.76
N GLU A 59 12.12 9.99 -6.61
CA GLU A 59 13.23 9.16 -6.16
C GLU A 59 12.76 7.73 -5.84
N MET A 60 11.61 7.60 -5.19
CA MET A 60 11.00 6.30 -4.93
C MET A 60 10.70 5.56 -6.23
N ALA A 61 10.15 6.24 -7.23
CA ALA A 61 9.83 5.65 -8.53
C ALA A 61 11.08 5.12 -9.25
N ALA A 62 12.23 5.75 -9.04
CA ALA A 62 13.49 5.32 -9.61
C ALA A 62 14.09 4.09 -8.92
N ASN A 63 13.72 3.83 -7.66
CA ASN A 63 14.40 2.85 -6.81
C ASN A 63 13.54 1.71 -6.29
N LEU A 64 12.22 1.92 -6.12
CA LEU A 64 11.36 0.90 -5.55
C LEU A 64 10.87 -0.10 -6.60
N PRO A 65 10.84 -1.40 -6.25
CA PRO A 65 10.15 -2.39 -7.07
C PRO A 65 8.66 -2.08 -7.16
N ASP A 66 8.10 -2.24 -8.35
CA ASP A 66 6.68 -2.05 -8.63
C ASP A 66 6.04 -3.42 -8.79
N LEU A 67 5.13 -3.78 -7.88
CA LEU A 67 4.38 -5.02 -7.97
C LEU A 67 3.25 -4.85 -8.98
N ALA A 68 3.31 -5.56 -10.07
CA ALA A 68 2.38 -5.40 -11.19
C ALA A 68 0.94 -5.72 -10.76
N ILE A 69 0.00 -4.90 -11.20
CA ILE A 69 -1.44 -5.14 -11.06
C ILE A 69 -1.92 -5.73 -12.38
N ASP A 70 -1.85 -7.05 -12.47
CA ASP A 70 -2.25 -7.82 -13.64
C ASP A 70 -3.68 -8.38 -13.49
N ASP A 71 -4.14 -9.14 -14.47
CA ASP A 71 -5.47 -9.74 -14.45
C ASP A 71 -5.68 -10.65 -13.24
N ALA A 72 -4.64 -11.35 -12.81
CA ALA A 72 -4.71 -12.22 -11.64
C ALA A 72 -4.94 -11.42 -10.35
N VAL A 73 -4.39 -10.21 -10.24
CA VAL A 73 -4.67 -9.31 -9.11
C VAL A 73 -6.15 -8.93 -9.08
N TRP A 74 -6.74 -8.60 -10.22
CA TRP A 74 -8.16 -8.24 -10.27
C TRP A 74 -9.07 -9.40 -9.87
N GLU A 75 -8.73 -10.62 -10.27
CA GLU A 75 -9.48 -11.81 -9.84
C GLU A 75 -9.45 -12.00 -8.32
N VAL A 76 -8.28 -11.82 -7.71
CA VAL A 76 -8.16 -11.86 -6.25
C VAL A 76 -8.96 -10.72 -5.60
N ALA A 77 -8.92 -9.53 -6.18
CA ALA A 77 -9.67 -8.37 -5.66
C ALA A 77 -11.18 -8.62 -5.71
N PHE A 78 -11.70 -9.21 -6.79
CA PHE A 78 -13.11 -9.54 -6.90
C PHE A 78 -13.54 -10.56 -5.85
N ASP A 79 -12.71 -11.57 -5.60
CA ASP A 79 -12.97 -12.57 -4.57
C ASP A 79 -12.98 -11.93 -3.17
N LEU A 80 -12.02 -11.07 -2.87
CA LEU A 80 -11.98 -10.33 -1.60
C LEU A 80 -13.19 -9.43 -1.42
N ALA A 81 -13.65 -8.78 -2.49
CA ALA A 81 -14.83 -7.92 -2.44
C ALA A 81 -16.07 -8.74 -2.06
N ARG A 82 -16.25 -9.91 -2.67
CA ARG A 82 -17.37 -10.81 -2.35
C ARG A 82 -17.32 -11.28 -0.90
N LYS A 83 -16.15 -11.69 -0.42
CA LYS A 83 -15.96 -12.15 0.96
C LYS A 83 -16.20 -11.04 1.97
N ALA A 84 -15.70 -9.84 1.71
CA ALA A 84 -15.92 -8.67 2.58
C ALA A 84 -17.41 -8.37 2.69
N ARG A 85 -18.12 -8.37 1.56
CA ARG A 85 -19.56 -8.12 1.51
C ARG A 85 -20.34 -9.16 2.30
N ASP A 86 -19.98 -10.44 2.14
CA ASP A 86 -20.63 -11.55 2.84
C ASP A 86 -20.45 -11.46 4.35
N GLN A 87 -19.34 -10.89 4.81
CA GLN A 87 -19.08 -10.68 6.23
C GLN A 87 -19.55 -9.33 6.76
N GLY A 88 -20.25 -8.54 5.94
CA GLY A 88 -20.79 -7.25 6.34
C GLY A 88 -19.78 -6.12 6.41
N HIS A 89 -18.60 -6.27 5.80
CA HIS A 89 -17.60 -5.22 5.75
C HIS A 89 -17.82 -4.31 4.55
N THR A 90 -17.75 -3.01 4.78
CA THR A 90 -17.73 -2.00 3.72
C THR A 90 -16.33 -1.42 3.65
N VAL A 91 -15.61 -1.74 2.59
CA VAL A 91 -14.22 -1.30 2.41
C VAL A 91 -14.03 -0.63 1.05
N PRO A 92 -13.13 0.39 0.96
CA PRO A 92 -12.87 1.04 -0.32
C PRO A 92 -12.29 0.07 -1.35
N SER A 93 -12.69 0.25 -2.61
CA SER A 93 -12.22 -0.61 -3.71
C SER A 93 -10.71 -0.57 -3.90
N THR A 94 -10.06 0.58 -3.68
CA THR A 94 -8.60 0.69 -3.77
C THR A 94 -7.91 -0.16 -2.72
N ASP A 95 -8.44 -0.23 -1.50
CA ASP A 95 -7.88 -1.06 -0.43
C ASP A 95 -7.98 -2.55 -0.79
N LEU A 96 -9.10 -2.96 -1.37
CA LEU A 96 -9.27 -4.34 -1.87
C LEU A 96 -8.23 -4.68 -2.94
N ALA A 97 -8.00 -3.76 -3.88
CA ALA A 97 -7.03 -3.98 -4.96
C ALA A 97 -5.59 -4.01 -4.43
N ILE A 98 -5.25 -3.16 -3.47
CA ILE A 98 -3.91 -3.15 -2.87
C ILE A 98 -3.66 -4.45 -2.09
N ALA A 99 -4.63 -4.88 -1.27
CA ALA A 99 -4.53 -6.15 -0.56
C ALA A 99 -4.42 -7.34 -1.52
N ALA A 100 -5.18 -7.32 -2.61
CA ALA A 100 -5.13 -8.34 -3.64
C ALA A 100 -3.75 -8.40 -4.31
N CYS A 101 -3.15 -7.24 -4.58
CA CYS A 101 -1.82 -7.15 -5.16
C CYS A 101 -0.78 -7.80 -4.24
N ALA A 102 -0.82 -7.52 -2.95
CA ALA A 102 0.07 -8.14 -1.98
C ALA A 102 -0.10 -9.67 -1.98
N ARG A 103 -1.33 -10.17 -1.96
CA ARG A 103 -1.60 -11.61 -1.97
C ARG A 103 -1.12 -12.28 -3.24
N ARG A 104 -1.42 -11.68 -4.39
CA ARG A 104 -1.01 -12.23 -5.69
C ARG A 104 0.49 -12.40 -5.79
N HIS A 105 1.25 -11.45 -5.24
CA HIS A 105 2.71 -11.46 -5.26
C HIS A 105 3.33 -12.15 -4.05
N THR A 106 2.52 -12.75 -3.18
CA THR A 106 2.97 -13.38 -1.93
C THR A 106 3.83 -12.42 -1.10
N ALA A 107 3.44 -11.15 -1.08
CA ALA A 107 4.11 -10.10 -0.33
C ALA A 107 3.37 -9.83 0.98
N ALA A 108 4.13 -9.53 2.03
CA ALA A 108 3.53 -8.97 3.24
C ALA A 108 2.96 -7.59 2.95
N LEU A 109 1.98 -7.16 3.72
CA LEU A 109 1.37 -5.84 3.59
C LEU A 109 1.56 -5.05 4.87
N VAL A 110 2.20 -3.89 4.77
CA VAL A 110 2.35 -2.94 5.89
C VAL A 110 1.41 -1.77 5.66
N HIS A 111 0.58 -1.48 6.65
CA HIS A 111 -0.44 -0.44 6.57
C HIS A 111 -0.67 0.22 7.94
N ALA A 112 -1.38 1.35 7.91
CA ALA A 112 -1.89 2.06 9.08
C ALA A 112 -3.37 2.43 8.87
N ASP A 113 -4.17 1.48 8.35
CA ASP A 113 -5.56 1.68 7.92
C ASP A 113 -6.44 0.56 8.46
N SER A 114 -7.51 0.92 9.19
CA SER A 114 -8.44 -0.05 9.77
C SER A 114 -9.22 -0.85 8.73
N HIS A 115 -9.47 -0.29 7.54
CA HIS A 115 -10.14 -1.02 6.46
C HIS A 115 -9.29 -2.21 5.97
N LEU A 116 -7.98 -2.01 5.85
CA LEU A 116 -7.06 -3.08 5.47
C LEU A 116 -7.00 -4.18 6.52
N GLU A 117 -7.09 -3.83 7.80
CA GLU A 117 -7.16 -4.80 8.88
C GLU A 117 -8.33 -5.78 8.68
N SER A 118 -9.50 -5.27 8.32
CA SER A 118 -10.67 -6.10 8.03
C SER A 118 -10.48 -7.02 6.84
N ILE A 119 -9.74 -6.57 5.83
CA ILE A 119 -9.47 -7.34 4.62
C ILE A 119 -8.47 -8.48 4.88
N LEU A 120 -7.48 -8.24 5.71
CA LEU A 120 -6.42 -9.22 5.97
C LEU A 120 -6.94 -10.50 6.63
N ASP A 121 -8.08 -10.44 7.33
CA ASP A 121 -8.72 -11.59 7.95
C ASP A 121 -9.57 -12.42 6.95
N LEU A 122 -9.72 -11.96 5.75
CA LEU A 122 -10.48 -12.68 4.70
C LEU A 122 -9.58 -13.76 4.01
#